data_a1371aa7c25581c6739f8624d520d9bc
#
_entry.id   a1371aa7c25581c6739f8624d520d9bc
#
_cell.length_a   1.000
_cell.length_b   1.000
_cell.length_c   1.000
_cell.angle_alpha   90.00
_cell.angle_beta   90.00
_cell.angle_gamma   90.00
#
_symmetry.space_group_name_H-M   'P 1'
#
loop_
_entity.id
_entity.type
_entity.pdbx_description
1 polymer ?
#
loop_
_entity_poly.entity_id
_entity_poly.type
_entity_poly.pdbx_seq_one_letter_code
_entity_poly.pdbx_strand_id
1 'polypeptide(L)'
;MPLNFVNVEKGLINVLSFSDSAPKWRTVKKGLNLFGLCQNKNCEAFDKEVVHKVGINLKYNLQENVLNIKCPMCNKLVVPKTCGFWDCEYQFEGDKIKAGELKHVDTKSKETKGDDFEYYNPYENGSSLWTNLNIYVIPKQAIKYKLN
;
A
#
# COMPACT_ATOMS: atom_id res chain seq x y z
N MET A 1 13.11 10.60 -7.96
CA MET A 1 14.02 9.51 -7.56
C MET A 1 13.30 8.18 -7.53
N PRO A 2 13.85 7.13 -8.14
CA PRO A 2 13.20 5.81 -8.13
C PRO A 2 13.16 5.20 -6.73
N LEU A 3 12.10 4.43 -6.48
CA LEU A 3 11.90 3.73 -5.22
C LEU A 3 11.69 2.24 -5.48
N ASN A 4 12.35 1.40 -4.66
CA ASN A 4 12.04 -0.01 -4.61
C ASN A 4 10.73 -0.17 -3.84
N PHE A 5 9.74 -0.76 -4.49
CA PHE A 5 8.44 -0.99 -3.90
C PHE A 5 7.86 -2.27 -4.49
N VAL A 6 6.93 -2.89 -3.81
CA VAL A 6 6.34 -4.16 -4.24
C VAL A 6 5.91 -4.09 -5.71
N ASN A 7 6.12 -5.20 -6.45
CA ASN A 7 5.67 -5.31 -7.83
C ASN A 7 4.17 -5.55 -7.88
N VAL A 8 3.40 -4.47 -7.91
CA VAL A 8 1.94 -4.52 -7.91
C VAL A 8 1.36 -5.14 -9.19
N GLU A 9 2.14 -5.18 -10.25
CA GLU A 9 1.73 -5.76 -11.53
C GLU A 9 1.46 -7.26 -11.40
N LYS A 10 2.22 -7.97 -10.58
CA LYS A 10 2.02 -9.41 -10.35
C LYS A 10 0.71 -9.70 -9.63
N GLY A 11 0.30 -8.84 -8.70
CA GLY A 11 -1.02 -8.85 -8.12
C GLY A 11 -1.37 -10.00 -7.18
N LEU A 12 -0.37 -10.63 -6.56
CA LEU A 12 -0.61 -11.70 -5.58
C LEU A 12 -0.93 -11.10 -4.22
N ILE A 13 -2.08 -11.48 -3.67
CA ILE A 13 -2.63 -10.91 -2.47
C ILE A 13 -2.71 -11.96 -1.36
N ASN A 14 -2.28 -11.58 -0.14
CA ASN A 14 -2.53 -12.34 1.07
C ASN A 14 -3.62 -11.64 1.87
N VAL A 15 -4.58 -12.40 2.38
CA VAL A 15 -5.59 -11.86 3.28
C VAL A 15 -5.06 -11.95 4.71
N LEU A 16 -4.95 -10.79 5.38
CA LEU A 16 -4.50 -10.72 6.76
C LEU A 16 -5.69 -10.60 7.69
N SER A 17 -5.62 -11.30 8.82
CA SER A 17 -6.67 -11.25 9.85
C SER A 17 -6.43 -10.10 10.80
N PHE A 18 -7.51 -9.45 11.24
CA PHE A 18 -7.45 -8.45 12.29
C PHE A 18 -7.23 -9.11 13.65
N SER A 19 -6.57 -8.39 14.54
CA SER A 19 -6.27 -8.88 15.89
C SER A 19 -6.37 -7.75 16.90
N ASP A 20 -7.04 -7.98 18.00
CA ASP A 20 -7.14 -7.01 19.10
C ASP A 20 -5.85 -6.93 19.93
N SER A 21 -4.99 -7.92 19.80
CA SER A 21 -3.73 -7.99 20.57
C SER A 21 -2.52 -7.55 19.77
N ALA A 22 -2.71 -7.12 18.53
CA ALA A 22 -1.61 -6.61 17.71
C ALA A 22 -1.07 -5.29 18.29
N PRO A 23 0.24 -5.02 18.12
CA PRO A 23 0.81 -3.77 18.61
C PRO A 23 0.25 -2.55 17.87
N LYS A 24 0.35 -1.39 18.51
CA LYS A 24 -0.21 -0.13 18.00
C LYS A 24 0.29 0.25 16.61
N TRP A 25 1.53 -0.08 16.30
CA TRP A 25 2.13 0.26 14.99
C TRP A 25 1.60 -0.60 13.85
N ARG A 26 0.74 -1.57 14.15
CA ARG A 26 0.05 -2.41 13.15
C ARG A 26 -1.40 -1.96 12.92
N THR A 27 -1.82 -0.84 13.48
CA THR A 27 -3.16 -0.30 13.26
C THR A 27 -3.33 0.18 11.83
N VAL A 28 -4.43 -0.24 11.19
CA VAL A 28 -4.76 0.11 9.81
C VAL A 28 -6.04 0.94 9.75
N LYS A 29 -6.30 1.55 8.59
CA LYS A 29 -7.57 2.23 8.33
C LYS A 29 -8.13 1.80 6.98
N LYS A 30 -9.38 2.10 6.73
CA LYS A 30 -10.01 1.82 5.43
C LYS A 30 -9.27 2.54 4.32
N GLY A 31 -9.16 1.88 3.17
CA GLY A 31 -8.42 2.39 2.03
C GLY A 31 -6.98 1.89 2.00
N LEU A 32 -6.08 2.78 1.62
CA LEU A 32 -4.66 2.50 1.44
C LEU A 32 -3.90 2.58 2.74
N ASN A 33 -3.05 1.58 2.98
CA ASN A 33 -2.07 1.56 4.06
C ASN A 33 -0.72 1.17 3.46
N LEU A 34 0.35 1.82 3.90
CA LEU A 34 1.71 1.53 3.46
C LEU A 34 2.48 0.86 4.59
N PHE A 35 3.40 -0.02 4.23
CA PHE A 35 4.17 -0.82 5.18
C PHE A 35 5.66 -0.64 4.94
N GLY A 36 6.41 -0.52 6.01
CA GLY A 36 7.87 -0.45 5.97
C GLY A 36 8.46 -0.69 7.35
N LEU A 37 9.77 -0.78 7.43
CA LEU A 37 10.47 -1.04 8.70
C LEU A 37 10.84 0.28 9.39
N CYS A 38 10.56 0.38 10.69
CA CYS A 38 11.05 1.50 11.48
C CYS A 38 12.56 1.34 11.70
N GLN A 39 13.34 2.35 11.34
CA GLN A 39 14.80 2.34 11.46
C GLN A 39 15.31 3.13 12.67
N ASN A 40 14.40 3.64 13.50
CA ASN A 40 14.78 4.42 14.69
C ASN A 40 15.08 3.47 15.85
N LYS A 41 16.35 3.36 16.20
CA LYS A 41 16.83 2.48 17.29
C LYS A 41 16.21 2.79 18.65
N ASN A 42 15.70 4.01 18.84
CA ASN A 42 15.08 4.44 20.09
C ASN A 42 13.57 4.24 20.11
N CYS A 43 13.00 3.66 19.04
CA CYS A 43 11.55 3.43 18.93
C CYS A 43 11.21 2.00 19.35
N GLU A 44 10.06 1.85 20.04
CA GLU A 44 9.51 0.55 20.39
C GLU A 44 9.34 -0.37 19.17
N ALA A 45 9.01 0.23 18.03
CA ALA A 45 8.78 -0.49 16.78
C ALA A 45 10.05 -0.69 15.95
N PHE A 46 11.23 -0.41 16.51
CA PHE A 46 12.49 -0.57 15.78
C PHE A 46 12.59 -1.93 15.14
N ASP A 47 12.95 -1.94 13.86
CA ASP A 47 13.13 -3.14 13.05
C ASP A 47 11.86 -3.99 12.89
N LYS A 48 10.71 -3.39 13.17
CA LYS A 48 9.40 -4.01 12.95
C LYS A 48 8.70 -3.36 11.77
N GLU A 49 7.85 -4.13 11.10
CA GLU A 49 7.01 -3.59 10.03
C GLU A 49 5.91 -2.73 10.64
N VAL A 50 5.92 -1.45 10.30
CA VAL A 50 4.95 -0.48 10.78
C VAL A 50 4.00 -0.07 9.66
N VAL A 51 2.84 0.44 10.05
CA VAL A 51 1.81 0.86 9.11
C VAL A 51 1.72 2.37 9.08
N HIS A 52 1.84 2.94 7.88
CA HIS A 52 1.51 4.33 7.63
C HIS A 52 0.12 4.38 6.99
N LYS A 53 -0.86 4.91 7.72
CA LYS A 53 -2.25 4.97 7.26
C LYS A 53 -2.43 6.13 6.29
N VAL A 54 -2.94 5.86 5.10
CA VAL A 54 -3.19 6.89 4.08
C VAL A 54 -4.67 7.19 3.94
N GLY A 55 -5.48 6.22 3.58
CA GLY A 55 -6.94 6.38 3.53
C GLY A 55 -7.56 6.17 2.17
N ILE A 56 -8.71 6.82 1.97
CA ILE A 56 -9.63 6.61 0.86
C ILE A 56 -10.00 7.95 0.22
N ASN A 57 -10.60 7.91 -0.98
CA ASN A 57 -10.98 9.10 -1.77
C ASN A 57 -9.78 9.93 -2.24
N LEU A 58 -8.74 9.26 -2.75
CA LEU A 58 -7.52 9.96 -3.12
C LEU A 58 -6.85 9.34 -4.34
N LYS A 59 -6.00 10.15 -4.96
CA LYS A 59 -4.96 9.72 -5.87
C LYS A 59 -3.64 9.94 -5.12
N TYR A 60 -2.94 8.86 -4.81
CA TYR A 60 -1.72 8.93 -4.02
C TYR A 60 -0.51 8.66 -4.90
N ASN A 61 0.34 9.66 -5.05
CA ASN A 61 1.62 9.48 -5.77
C ASN A 61 2.71 9.15 -4.74
N LEU A 62 3.35 7.99 -4.91
CA LEU A 62 4.32 7.50 -3.95
C LEU A 62 5.54 8.41 -3.84
N GLN A 63 6.09 8.85 -4.97
CA GLN A 63 7.29 9.68 -4.99
C GLN A 63 7.07 11.06 -4.37
N GLU A 64 5.90 11.66 -4.62
CA GLU A 64 5.56 12.97 -4.06
C GLU A 64 5.37 12.93 -2.54
N ASN A 65 5.05 11.76 -1.98
CA ASN A 65 4.71 11.61 -0.57
C ASN A 65 5.80 10.93 0.27
N VAL A 66 6.94 10.62 -0.32
CA VAL A 66 7.99 9.84 0.37
C VAL A 66 8.45 10.49 1.68
N LEU A 67 8.45 11.82 1.77
CA LEU A 67 8.84 12.54 2.97
C LEU A 67 7.71 12.65 4.02
N ASN A 68 6.54 12.12 3.71
CA ASN A 68 5.38 12.12 4.61
C ASN A 68 5.06 10.74 5.17
N ILE A 69 5.79 9.72 4.76
CA ILE A 69 5.58 8.34 5.21
C ILE A 69 6.41 8.11 6.47
N LYS A 70 5.73 7.90 7.59
CA LYS A 70 6.36 7.93 8.91
C LYS A 70 5.90 6.79 9.80
N CYS A 71 6.78 6.40 10.73
CA CYS A 71 6.42 5.46 11.77
C CYS A 71 5.35 6.09 12.70
N PRO A 72 4.24 5.39 12.98
CA PRO A 72 3.19 5.94 13.83
C PRO A 72 3.61 6.09 15.29
N MET A 73 4.70 5.45 15.70
CA MET A 73 5.18 5.51 17.09
C MET A 73 6.19 6.64 17.32
N CYS A 74 7.16 6.81 16.43
CA CYS A 74 8.25 7.77 16.63
C CYS A 74 8.24 8.94 15.64
N ASN A 75 7.37 8.89 14.64
CA ASN A 75 7.21 9.93 13.62
C ASN A 75 8.46 10.18 12.75
N LYS A 76 9.40 9.24 12.73
CA LYS A 76 10.55 9.28 11.83
C LYS A 76 10.18 8.69 10.49
N LEU A 77 10.88 9.10 9.44
CA LEU A 77 10.63 8.62 8.09
C LEU A 77 10.80 7.10 7.98
N VAL A 78 9.90 6.49 7.22
CA VAL A 78 9.93 5.06 6.91
C VAL A 78 9.94 4.91 5.40
N VAL A 79 10.83 4.08 4.88
CA VAL A 79 10.85 3.75 3.45
C VAL A 79 9.74 2.72 3.20
N PRO A 80 8.73 3.06 2.38
CA PRO A 80 7.65 2.11 2.11
C PRO A 80 8.15 0.93 1.29
N LYS A 81 7.74 -0.27 1.65
CA LYS A 81 8.09 -1.51 0.95
C LYS A 81 6.91 -2.10 0.21
N THR A 82 5.73 -1.99 0.77
CA THR A 82 4.52 -2.56 0.19
C THR A 82 3.28 -1.83 0.69
N CYS A 83 2.13 -2.30 0.23
CA CYS A 83 0.84 -1.71 0.52
C CYS A 83 -0.20 -2.77 0.85
N GLY A 84 -1.29 -2.32 1.45
CA GLY A 84 -2.46 -3.14 1.68
C GLY A 84 -3.70 -2.28 1.67
N PHE A 85 -4.84 -2.93 1.44
CA PHE A 85 -6.12 -2.26 1.22
C PHE A 85 -7.23 -2.92 2.02
N TRP A 86 -8.11 -2.09 2.53
CA TRP A 86 -9.26 -2.52 3.30
C TRP A 86 -10.50 -1.72 2.90
N ASP A 87 -11.59 -2.43 2.59
CA ASP A 87 -12.91 -1.86 2.31
C ASP A 87 -12.86 -0.69 1.31
N CYS A 88 -12.29 -0.95 0.13
CA CYS A 88 -12.16 0.06 -0.92
C CYS A 88 -12.03 -0.58 -2.29
N GLU A 89 -12.08 0.27 -3.32
CA GLU A 89 -11.71 -0.05 -4.68
C GLU A 89 -10.39 0.66 -4.98
N TYR A 90 -9.46 -0.02 -5.63
CA TYR A 90 -8.14 0.55 -5.89
C TYR A 90 -7.58 0.15 -7.23
N GLN A 91 -6.62 0.94 -7.73
CA GLN A 91 -5.98 0.75 -9.01
C GLN A 91 -4.58 1.37 -8.96
N PHE A 92 -3.64 0.76 -9.68
CA PHE A 92 -2.28 1.27 -9.82
C PHE A 92 -2.01 1.74 -11.24
N GLU A 93 -1.22 2.78 -11.36
CA GLU A 93 -0.74 3.27 -12.64
C GLU A 93 0.63 3.92 -12.43
N GLY A 94 1.60 3.61 -13.26
CA GLY A 94 2.91 4.19 -13.10
C GLY A 94 3.93 3.66 -14.10
N ASP A 95 5.20 3.97 -13.81
CA ASP A 95 6.32 3.58 -14.65
C ASP A 95 7.41 2.96 -13.77
N LYS A 96 7.95 1.83 -14.23
CA LYS A 96 9.04 1.15 -13.55
C LYS A 96 10.16 0.85 -14.52
N ILE A 97 11.35 0.61 -13.96
CA ILE A 97 12.51 0.21 -14.74
C ILE A 97 12.57 -1.31 -14.78
N LYS A 98 12.56 -1.87 -15.99
CA LYS A 98 12.71 -3.30 -16.23
C LYS A 98 13.75 -3.52 -17.31
N ALA A 99 14.81 -4.27 -16.99
CA ALA A 99 15.93 -4.53 -17.92
C ALA A 99 16.52 -3.24 -18.50
N GLY A 100 16.65 -2.19 -17.67
CA GLY A 100 17.22 -0.91 -18.07
C GLY A 100 16.29 0.01 -18.84
N GLU A 101 15.04 -0.37 -19.07
CA GLU A 101 14.07 0.41 -19.83
C GLU A 101 12.85 0.75 -18.98
N LEU A 102 12.21 1.89 -19.27
CA LEU A 102 10.95 2.26 -18.64
C LEU A 102 9.83 1.38 -19.18
N LYS A 103 9.05 0.82 -18.26
CA LYS A 103 7.84 0.07 -18.59
C LYS A 103 6.66 0.73 -17.90
N HIS A 104 5.65 1.11 -18.68
CA HIS A 104 4.40 1.63 -18.16
C HIS A 104 3.53 0.48 -17.65
N VAL A 105 2.94 0.68 -16.47
CA VAL A 105 2.04 -0.28 -15.82
C VAL A 105 0.72 0.41 -15.53
N ASP A 106 -0.37 -0.24 -15.90
CA ASP A 106 -1.72 0.24 -15.67
C ASP A 106 -2.58 -0.98 -15.34
N THR A 107 -2.90 -1.14 -14.06
CA THR A 107 -3.67 -2.30 -13.61
C THR A 107 -5.16 -2.00 -13.69
N LYS A 108 -5.97 -3.06 -13.74
CA LYS A 108 -7.42 -2.91 -13.66
C LYS A 108 -7.82 -2.54 -12.24
N SER A 109 -8.92 -1.78 -12.13
CA SER A 109 -9.53 -1.49 -10.85
C SER A 109 -9.98 -2.77 -10.16
N LYS A 110 -9.77 -2.84 -8.85
CA LYS A 110 -10.09 -4.01 -8.04
C LYS A 110 -10.77 -3.58 -6.74
N GLU A 111 -11.81 -4.30 -6.34
CA GLU A 111 -12.45 -4.12 -5.04
C GLU A 111 -11.94 -5.14 -4.04
N THR A 112 -11.72 -4.71 -2.79
CA THR A 112 -11.45 -5.64 -1.69
C THR A 112 -12.70 -6.49 -1.42
N LYS A 113 -12.52 -7.70 -0.93
CA LYS A 113 -13.63 -8.62 -0.65
C LYS A 113 -14.10 -8.46 0.80
N GLY A 114 -15.39 -8.15 0.98
CA GLY A 114 -15.98 -8.03 2.31
C GLY A 114 -15.15 -7.14 3.24
N ASP A 115 -14.81 -7.66 4.40
CA ASP A 115 -13.97 -6.99 5.39
C ASP A 115 -12.51 -7.48 5.35
N ASP A 116 -12.11 -8.14 4.27
CA ASP A 116 -10.75 -8.64 4.14
C ASP A 116 -9.73 -7.49 4.06
N PHE A 117 -8.63 -7.63 4.78
CA PHE A 117 -7.45 -6.80 4.57
C PHE A 117 -6.57 -7.49 3.54
N GLU A 118 -6.40 -6.87 2.38
CA GLU A 118 -5.64 -7.42 1.25
C GLU A 118 -4.24 -6.83 1.21
N TYR A 119 -3.26 -7.67 1.48
CA TYR A 119 -1.86 -7.30 1.61
C TYR A 119 -1.05 -7.81 0.43
N TYR A 120 -0.23 -6.92 -0.16
CA TYR A 120 0.68 -7.28 -1.25
C TYR A 120 2.00 -7.77 -0.65
N ASN A 121 2.15 -9.08 -0.56
CA ASN A 121 3.33 -9.72 0.03
C ASN A 121 4.56 -9.49 -0.86
N PRO A 122 5.62 -8.80 -0.38
CA PRO A 122 6.80 -8.51 -1.20
C PRO A 122 7.58 -9.77 -1.62
N TYR A 123 7.54 -10.82 -0.82
CA TYR A 123 8.23 -12.07 -1.15
C TYR A 123 7.58 -12.78 -2.33
N GLU A 124 6.25 -12.75 -2.43
CA GLU A 124 5.52 -13.41 -3.51
C GLU A 124 5.51 -12.56 -4.78
N ASN A 125 5.37 -11.26 -4.63
CA ASN A 125 5.28 -10.34 -5.78
C ASN A 125 6.64 -9.86 -6.27
N GLY A 126 7.65 -9.91 -5.40
CA GLY A 126 8.94 -9.26 -5.65
C GLY A 126 8.81 -7.75 -5.54
N SER A 127 9.91 -7.05 -5.77
CA SER A 127 9.94 -5.59 -5.82
C SER A 127 10.32 -5.13 -7.21
N SER A 128 9.91 -3.91 -7.55
CA SER A 128 10.27 -3.23 -8.78
C SER A 128 10.83 -1.86 -8.45
N LEU A 129 11.64 -1.32 -9.34
CA LEU A 129 12.18 0.03 -9.21
C LEU A 129 11.22 0.98 -9.90
N TRP A 130 10.38 1.66 -9.12
CA TRP A 130 9.38 2.57 -9.63
C TRP A 130 9.92 3.98 -9.76
N THR A 131 9.82 4.56 -10.94
CA THR A 131 10.17 5.98 -11.16
C THR A 131 8.97 6.86 -10.83
N ASN A 132 7.76 6.33 -11.01
CA ASN A 132 6.52 7.00 -10.69
C ASN A 132 5.44 5.94 -10.42
N LEU A 133 4.72 6.06 -9.31
CA LEU A 133 3.63 5.14 -9.00
C LEU A 133 2.47 5.92 -8.40
N ASN A 134 1.34 5.86 -9.07
CA ASN A 134 0.07 6.41 -8.61
C ASN A 134 -0.83 5.29 -8.12
N ILE A 135 -1.43 5.50 -6.96
CA ILE A 135 -2.39 4.58 -6.36
C ILE A 135 -3.71 5.32 -6.22
N TYR A 136 -4.73 4.83 -6.92
CA TYR A 136 -6.07 5.41 -6.89
C TYR A 136 -6.92 4.62 -5.92
N VAL A 137 -7.55 5.28 -4.95
CA VAL A 137 -8.32 4.61 -3.90
C VAL A 137 -9.65 5.34 -3.73
N ILE A 138 -10.73 4.60 -3.95
CA ILE A 138 -12.10 5.13 -3.83
C ILE A 138 -12.95 4.19 -2.98
N PRO A 139 -14.08 4.67 -2.44
CA PRO A 139 -15.02 3.78 -1.75
C PRO A 139 -15.52 2.70 -2.70
N LYS A 140 -15.88 1.55 -2.15
CA LYS A 140 -16.56 0.52 -2.94
C LYS A 140 -17.81 1.08 -3.58
N GLN A 141 -18.08 0.64 -4.82
CA GLN A 141 -19.30 1.02 -5.52
C GLN A 141 -20.51 0.51 -4.76
N ALA A 142 -21.50 1.38 -4.58
CA ALA A 142 -22.79 0.95 -4.03
C ALA A 142 -23.44 -0.02 -5.01
N ILE A 143 -24.20 -0.99 -4.48
CA ILE A 143 -25.01 -1.87 -5.31
C ILE A 143 -26.01 -1.02 -6.11
N LYS A 144 -25.96 -1.16 -7.43
CA LYS A 144 -26.87 -0.43 -8.31
C LYS A 144 -28.10 -1.30 -8.58
N TYR A 145 -29.26 -0.77 -8.23
CA TYR A 145 -30.52 -1.42 -8.52
C TYR A 145 -31.01 -0.99 -9.90
N LYS A 146 -31.44 -1.95 -10.70
CA LYS A 146 -31.98 -1.69 -12.05
C LYS A 146 -33.47 -1.90 -12.04
N LEU A 147 -34.19 -1.01 -12.71
CA LEU A 147 -35.62 -1.20 -12.93
C LEU A 147 -35.83 -2.13 -14.14
N ASN A 148 -36.92 -2.92 -14.06
CA ASN A 148 -37.31 -3.76 -15.19
C ASN A 148 -37.90 -2.92 -16.33
#